data_09c60496aebf606e1ff174648f205491
#
_entry.id   09c60496aebf606e1ff174648f205491
#
_cell.length_a   1.000
_cell.length_b   1.000
_cell.length_c   1.000
_cell.angle_alpha   90.00
_cell.angle_beta   90.00
_cell.angle_gamma   90.00
#
_symmetry.space_group_name_H-M   'P 1'
#
loop_
_entity.id
_entity.type
_entity.pdbx_description
1 polymer ?
#
loop_
_entity_poly.entity_id
_entity_poly.type
_entity_poly.pdbx_seq_one_letter_code
_entity_poly.pdbx_strand_id
1 'polypeptide(L)'
;MKTLGIGMVGYGFIGKVHTISYLNLPFYYKPMPAKLKMVGVCSYPITDAQEGIQQAGFEFATEDYNDLIKRDDIDIIEVCTPNYLHKEITIKAIKAGKHVNVEKPLAMDLKEAKEVLETANTHPNVISQMCFEYRYTPATLKAKQLIEEGFLGRVYSIRAAYLHAGNSDPNRPIYWKIQKKYCGGGSLYDLASHVIDLIRFLLGDFKKVFSKLEIFIKERPLANNPNQKEKVDVDDLALLLFEMENGAIGTLEATKVATGSNDELRLEIHGQNGAIRFNSMQPNYLEVYDCRDVEEPIGGLRGFKAIETVQRYPKPAVAFPGPKFSIGFIRYHAGNAYDFINNIVEGKKPQADILAGYKVQEVIEAATISDKEKRWVELPLNI
;
A
#
# COMPACT_ATOMS: atom_id res chain seq x y z
N MET A 1 -20.95 6.35 -22.13
CA MET A 1 -20.00 6.04 -21.01
C MET A 1 -19.35 4.73 -21.37
N LYS A 2 -17.99 4.71 -21.38
CA LYS A 2 -17.22 3.48 -21.65
C LYS A 2 -17.51 2.42 -20.56
N THR A 3 -17.58 1.15 -20.95
CA THR A 3 -17.60 0.03 -19.98
C THR A 3 -16.19 -0.52 -19.90
N LEU A 4 -15.70 -0.77 -18.69
CA LEU A 4 -14.41 -1.40 -18.42
C LEU A 4 -14.63 -2.76 -17.76
N GLY A 5 -14.14 -3.82 -18.42
CA GLY A 5 -14.15 -5.18 -17.92
C GLY A 5 -13.00 -5.43 -16.97
N ILE A 6 -13.28 -6.02 -15.82
CA ILE A 6 -12.30 -6.30 -14.76
C ILE A 6 -12.05 -7.80 -14.67
N GLY A 7 -10.78 -8.20 -14.76
CA GLY A 7 -10.26 -9.51 -14.44
C GLY A 7 -9.50 -9.47 -13.12
N MET A 8 -9.93 -10.24 -12.14
CA MET A 8 -9.32 -10.35 -10.81
C MET A 8 -8.41 -11.57 -10.73
N VAL A 9 -7.13 -11.39 -10.43
CA VAL A 9 -6.17 -12.48 -10.23
C VAL A 9 -5.77 -12.55 -8.76
N GLY A 10 -6.20 -13.62 -8.08
CA GLY A 10 -6.14 -13.79 -6.63
C GLY A 10 -7.44 -13.35 -5.96
N TYR A 11 -8.17 -14.31 -5.35
CA TYR A 11 -9.44 -14.03 -4.68
C TYR A 11 -9.40 -14.37 -3.18
N GLY A 12 -8.20 -14.19 -2.57
CA GLY A 12 -8.02 -14.23 -1.12
C GLY A 12 -8.54 -12.95 -0.44
N PHE A 13 -8.04 -12.66 0.77
CA PHE A 13 -8.45 -11.49 1.55
C PHE A 13 -8.40 -10.19 0.73
N ILE A 14 -7.26 -9.90 0.09
CA ILE A 14 -7.10 -8.60 -0.59
C ILE A 14 -7.88 -8.54 -1.91
N GLY A 15 -8.00 -9.63 -2.66
CA GLY A 15 -8.84 -9.67 -3.86
C GLY A 15 -10.32 -9.41 -3.55
N LYS A 16 -10.81 -9.91 -2.41
CA LYS A 16 -12.17 -9.60 -1.91
C LYS A 16 -12.31 -8.12 -1.54
N VAL A 17 -11.29 -7.52 -0.91
CA VAL A 17 -11.26 -6.08 -0.58
C VAL A 17 -11.32 -5.21 -1.84
N HIS A 18 -10.52 -5.52 -2.88
CA HIS A 18 -10.57 -4.82 -4.16
C HIS A 18 -11.93 -4.97 -4.84
N THR A 19 -12.47 -6.18 -4.86
CA THR A 19 -13.79 -6.45 -5.42
C THR A 19 -14.87 -5.61 -4.75
N ILE A 20 -14.94 -5.61 -3.42
CA ILE A 20 -15.90 -4.79 -2.65
C ILE A 20 -15.68 -3.30 -2.96
N SER A 21 -14.43 -2.87 -3.10
CA SER A 21 -14.09 -1.49 -3.42
C SER A 21 -14.69 -1.09 -4.76
N TYR A 22 -14.49 -1.87 -5.82
CA TYR A 22 -15.07 -1.62 -7.15
C TYR A 22 -16.60 -1.59 -7.13
N LEU A 23 -17.23 -2.54 -6.47
CA LEU A 23 -18.70 -2.61 -6.35
C LEU A 23 -19.29 -1.39 -5.64
N ASN A 24 -18.54 -0.77 -4.73
CA ASN A 24 -19.01 0.40 -3.98
C ASN A 24 -18.71 1.75 -4.66
N LEU A 25 -17.86 1.82 -5.71
CA LEU A 25 -17.52 3.09 -6.35
C LEU A 25 -18.73 3.93 -6.79
N PRO A 26 -19.81 3.34 -7.39
CA PRO A 26 -20.96 4.12 -7.82
C PRO A 26 -21.73 4.81 -6.68
N PHE A 27 -21.54 4.36 -5.45
CA PHE A 27 -22.11 5.01 -4.25
C PHE A 27 -21.25 6.16 -3.77
N TYR A 28 -19.93 6.03 -3.91
CA TYR A 28 -18.97 7.01 -3.38
C TYR A 28 -18.62 8.14 -4.35
N TYR A 29 -18.80 7.94 -5.67
CA TYR A 29 -18.39 8.90 -6.69
C TYR A 29 -19.48 9.13 -7.73
N LYS A 30 -19.80 10.40 -8.01
CA LYS A 30 -20.78 10.82 -9.02
C LYS A 30 -20.34 12.11 -9.71
N PRO A 31 -20.26 12.13 -11.05
CA PRO A 31 -20.51 10.98 -11.94
C PRO A 31 -19.38 9.95 -11.86
N MET A 32 -19.69 8.67 -12.13
CA MET A 32 -18.66 7.67 -12.37
C MET A 32 -18.00 7.93 -13.74
N PRO A 33 -16.67 7.80 -13.86
CA PRO A 33 -15.97 8.00 -15.13
C PRO A 33 -16.25 6.88 -16.16
N ALA A 34 -16.52 5.66 -15.70
CA ALA A 34 -16.87 4.50 -16.52
C ALA A 34 -17.88 3.59 -15.84
N LYS A 35 -18.55 2.72 -16.63
CA LYS A 35 -19.26 1.56 -16.09
C LYS A 35 -18.25 0.45 -15.84
N LEU A 36 -18.42 -0.28 -14.75
CA LEU A 36 -17.54 -1.40 -14.38
C LEU A 36 -18.30 -2.72 -14.55
N LYS A 37 -17.62 -3.74 -15.07
CA LYS A 37 -18.15 -5.08 -15.27
C LYS A 37 -17.17 -6.08 -14.67
N MET A 38 -17.61 -6.88 -13.71
CA MET A 38 -16.85 -8.00 -13.17
C MET A 38 -16.90 -9.15 -14.17
N VAL A 39 -15.83 -9.34 -14.98
CA VAL A 39 -15.84 -10.29 -16.08
C VAL A 39 -15.31 -11.65 -15.64
N GLY A 40 -14.11 -11.72 -15.11
CA GLY A 40 -13.51 -13.00 -14.74
C GLY A 40 -12.72 -12.94 -13.46
N VAL A 41 -12.63 -14.05 -12.76
CA VAL A 41 -11.85 -14.20 -11.54
C VAL A 41 -10.98 -15.45 -11.62
N CYS A 42 -9.69 -15.30 -11.31
CA CYS A 42 -8.70 -16.37 -11.27
C CYS A 42 -8.19 -16.55 -9.85
N SER A 43 -8.26 -17.77 -9.33
CA SER A 43 -7.66 -18.11 -8.04
C SER A 43 -7.38 -19.61 -7.96
N TYR A 44 -6.41 -19.98 -7.12
CA TYR A 44 -6.15 -21.37 -6.76
C TYR A 44 -6.29 -21.52 -5.24
N PRO A 45 -7.11 -22.48 -4.76
CA PRO A 45 -7.93 -23.42 -5.57
C PRO A 45 -9.09 -22.71 -6.29
N ILE A 46 -9.68 -23.38 -7.29
CA ILE A 46 -10.81 -22.88 -8.09
C ILE A 46 -12.02 -22.50 -7.23
N THR A 47 -12.18 -23.12 -6.08
CA THR A 47 -13.26 -22.84 -5.12
C THR A 47 -13.28 -21.38 -4.70
N ASP A 48 -12.10 -20.76 -4.49
CA ASP A 48 -12.01 -19.34 -4.12
C ASP A 48 -12.48 -18.45 -5.28
N ALA A 49 -12.14 -18.81 -6.53
CA ALA A 49 -12.64 -18.10 -7.70
C ALA A 49 -14.15 -18.28 -7.90
N GLN A 50 -14.70 -19.46 -7.61
CA GLN A 50 -16.15 -19.72 -7.65
C GLN A 50 -16.92 -18.87 -6.62
N GLU A 51 -16.34 -18.60 -5.45
CA GLU A 51 -16.93 -17.64 -4.51
C GLU A 51 -17.08 -16.24 -5.14
N GLY A 52 -16.15 -15.82 -5.99
CA GLY A 52 -16.21 -14.54 -6.69
C GLY A 52 -17.43 -14.43 -7.61
N ILE A 53 -17.81 -15.51 -8.30
CA ILE A 53 -19.05 -15.55 -9.09
C ILE A 53 -20.25 -15.32 -8.18
N GLN A 54 -20.33 -16.02 -7.06
CA GLN A 54 -21.46 -15.96 -6.15
C GLN A 54 -21.58 -14.63 -5.41
N GLN A 55 -20.44 -14.07 -4.96
CA GLN A 55 -20.39 -12.89 -4.11
C GLN A 55 -20.42 -11.58 -4.90
N ALA A 56 -19.82 -11.56 -6.10
CA ALA A 56 -19.57 -10.32 -6.84
C ALA A 56 -20.07 -10.32 -8.28
N GLY A 57 -20.66 -11.44 -8.75
CA GLY A 57 -21.25 -11.51 -10.08
C GLY A 57 -20.21 -11.58 -11.21
N PHE A 58 -19.00 -12.09 -10.95
CA PHE A 58 -18.07 -12.45 -12.03
C PHE A 58 -18.73 -13.47 -12.96
N GLU A 59 -18.50 -13.32 -14.28
CA GLU A 59 -19.17 -14.18 -15.28
C GLU A 59 -18.54 -15.56 -15.39
N PHE A 60 -17.24 -15.68 -15.09
CA PHE A 60 -16.55 -16.96 -15.06
C PHE A 60 -15.40 -17.00 -14.06
N ALA A 61 -15.01 -18.22 -13.69
CA ALA A 61 -13.87 -18.52 -12.80
C ALA A 61 -12.87 -19.42 -13.53
N THR A 62 -11.58 -19.24 -13.23
CA THR A 62 -10.47 -20.04 -13.77
C THR A 62 -9.34 -20.17 -12.75
N GLU A 63 -8.43 -21.13 -12.97
CA GLU A 63 -7.15 -21.24 -12.25
C GLU A 63 -5.96 -20.70 -13.07
N ASP A 64 -6.17 -20.39 -14.36
CA ASP A 64 -5.14 -19.81 -15.23
C ASP A 64 -5.42 -18.32 -15.52
N TYR A 65 -4.61 -17.44 -14.96
CA TYR A 65 -4.72 -16.00 -15.21
C TYR A 65 -4.55 -15.63 -16.70
N ASN A 66 -3.93 -16.47 -17.53
CA ASN A 66 -3.82 -16.22 -18.97
C ASN A 66 -5.21 -16.22 -19.65
N ASP A 67 -6.19 -16.94 -19.10
CA ASP A 67 -7.56 -16.90 -19.61
C ASP A 67 -8.18 -15.52 -19.47
N LEU A 68 -7.82 -14.77 -18.40
CA LEU A 68 -8.26 -13.38 -18.22
C LEU A 68 -7.53 -12.45 -19.20
N ILE A 69 -6.21 -12.59 -19.30
CA ILE A 69 -5.37 -11.71 -20.12
C ILE A 69 -5.71 -11.76 -21.60
N LYS A 70 -6.10 -12.94 -22.11
CA LYS A 70 -6.43 -13.16 -23.53
C LYS A 70 -7.80 -12.61 -23.95
N ARG A 71 -8.68 -12.27 -23.01
CA ARG A 71 -10.05 -11.86 -23.33
C ARG A 71 -10.11 -10.40 -23.77
N ASP A 72 -10.82 -10.15 -24.86
CA ASP A 72 -11.00 -8.79 -25.39
C ASP A 72 -11.97 -7.95 -24.57
N ASP A 73 -12.87 -8.58 -23.79
CA ASP A 73 -13.83 -7.90 -22.92
C ASP A 73 -13.29 -7.62 -21.50
N ILE A 74 -12.02 -7.89 -21.24
CA ILE A 74 -11.29 -7.48 -20.04
C ILE A 74 -10.34 -6.35 -20.41
N ASP A 75 -10.52 -5.17 -19.81
CA ASP A 75 -9.66 -4.00 -19.97
C ASP A 75 -8.62 -3.89 -18.85
N ILE A 76 -8.95 -4.41 -17.66
CA ILE A 76 -8.21 -4.26 -16.41
C ILE A 76 -7.85 -5.61 -15.82
N ILE A 77 -6.60 -5.77 -15.40
CA ILE A 77 -6.14 -6.87 -14.57
C ILE A 77 -5.78 -6.36 -13.18
N GLU A 78 -6.50 -6.86 -12.17
CA GLU A 78 -6.18 -6.69 -10.75
C GLU A 78 -5.26 -7.81 -10.30
N VAL A 79 -4.07 -7.47 -9.78
CA VAL A 79 -3.08 -8.45 -9.33
C VAL A 79 -3.05 -8.48 -7.80
N CYS A 80 -3.77 -9.45 -7.24
CA CYS A 80 -3.97 -9.65 -5.80
C CYS A 80 -3.41 -10.99 -5.31
N THR A 81 -2.35 -11.46 -5.93
CA THR A 81 -1.69 -12.75 -5.69
C THR A 81 -0.63 -12.68 -4.58
N PRO A 82 -0.03 -13.81 -4.17
CA PRO A 82 1.25 -13.79 -3.48
C PRO A 82 2.35 -13.10 -4.30
N ASN A 83 3.30 -12.47 -3.61
CA ASN A 83 4.28 -11.53 -4.19
C ASN A 83 5.09 -12.12 -5.36
N TYR A 84 5.45 -13.42 -5.30
CA TYR A 84 6.25 -14.08 -6.35
C TYR A 84 5.59 -14.13 -7.73
N LEU A 85 4.28 -13.87 -7.80
CA LEU A 85 3.52 -13.81 -9.05
C LEU A 85 3.33 -12.40 -9.60
N HIS A 86 3.59 -11.36 -8.80
CA HIS A 86 3.32 -9.97 -9.17
C HIS A 86 4.01 -9.58 -10.47
N LYS A 87 5.32 -9.82 -10.58
CA LYS A 87 6.10 -9.46 -11.77
C LYS A 87 5.55 -10.12 -13.03
N GLU A 88 5.41 -11.44 -13.02
CA GLU A 88 5.03 -12.18 -14.22
C GLU A 88 3.67 -11.75 -14.75
N ILE A 89 2.66 -11.69 -13.87
CA ILE A 89 1.30 -11.33 -14.23
C ILE A 89 1.24 -9.89 -14.72
N THR A 90 1.89 -8.96 -14.00
CA THR A 90 1.93 -7.53 -14.35
C THR A 90 2.56 -7.31 -15.72
N ILE A 91 3.72 -7.91 -15.99
CA ILE A 91 4.40 -7.79 -17.29
C ILE A 91 3.55 -8.37 -18.43
N LYS A 92 2.96 -9.54 -18.23
CA LYS A 92 2.10 -10.16 -19.26
C LYS A 92 0.86 -9.33 -19.54
N ALA A 93 0.21 -8.80 -18.51
CA ALA A 93 -0.97 -7.96 -18.66
C ALA A 93 -0.63 -6.65 -19.40
N ILE A 94 0.44 -5.96 -19.03
CA ILE A 94 0.91 -4.73 -19.71
C ILE A 94 1.21 -5.00 -21.19
N LYS A 95 1.95 -6.07 -21.51
CA LYS A 95 2.28 -6.45 -22.89
C LYS A 95 1.05 -6.85 -23.72
N ALA A 96 0.00 -7.32 -23.10
CA ALA A 96 -1.29 -7.59 -23.72
C ALA A 96 -2.18 -6.34 -23.85
N GLY A 97 -1.69 -5.15 -23.45
CA GLY A 97 -2.44 -3.90 -23.52
C GLY A 97 -3.50 -3.73 -22.42
N LYS A 98 -3.46 -4.55 -21.37
CA LYS A 98 -4.39 -4.45 -20.23
C LYS A 98 -3.88 -3.44 -19.20
N HIS A 99 -4.74 -2.55 -18.72
CA HIS A 99 -4.44 -1.72 -17.57
C HIS A 99 -4.26 -2.59 -16.33
N VAL A 100 -3.32 -2.22 -15.45
CA VAL A 100 -2.96 -3.06 -14.30
C VAL A 100 -2.99 -2.26 -12.99
N ASN A 101 -3.66 -2.80 -11.98
CA ASN A 101 -3.50 -2.38 -10.60
C ASN A 101 -2.88 -3.56 -9.82
N VAL A 102 -1.69 -3.35 -9.29
CA VAL A 102 -0.94 -4.44 -8.63
C VAL A 102 -0.76 -4.17 -7.14
N GLU A 103 -0.96 -5.21 -6.35
CA GLU A 103 -0.70 -5.17 -4.91
C GLU A 103 0.79 -4.95 -4.59
N LYS A 104 1.01 -4.38 -3.42
CA LYS A 104 2.36 -4.20 -2.86
C LYS A 104 2.86 -5.51 -2.19
N PRO A 105 4.18 -5.68 -2.09
CA PRO A 105 5.24 -4.97 -2.79
C PRO A 105 5.21 -5.25 -4.29
N LEU A 106 5.84 -4.39 -5.11
CA LEU A 106 5.79 -4.53 -6.57
C LEU A 106 6.31 -5.88 -7.07
N ALA A 107 7.36 -6.40 -6.43
CA ALA A 107 8.03 -7.64 -6.84
C ALA A 107 8.78 -8.30 -5.66
N MET A 108 9.46 -9.41 -5.93
CA MET A 108 10.25 -10.18 -4.94
C MET A 108 11.59 -9.51 -4.60
N ASP A 109 12.14 -8.72 -5.52
CA ASP A 109 13.39 -7.99 -5.35
C ASP A 109 13.44 -6.77 -6.30
N LEU A 110 14.52 -5.98 -6.19
CA LEU A 110 14.68 -4.76 -6.98
C LEU A 110 14.90 -5.05 -8.47
N LYS A 111 15.53 -6.17 -8.82
CA LYS A 111 15.75 -6.57 -10.21
C LYS A 111 14.42 -6.85 -10.91
N GLU A 112 13.55 -7.60 -10.26
CA GLU A 112 12.19 -7.87 -10.76
C GLU A 112 11.37 -6.58 -10.87
N ALA A 113 11.45 -5.70 -9.87
CA ALA A 113 10.78 -4.41 -9.90
C ALA A 113 11.26 -3.52 -11.06
N LYS A 114 12.56 -3.58 -11.40
CA LYS A 114 13.13 -2.88 -12.55
C LYS A 114 12.57 -3.41 -13.88
N GLU A 115 12.44 -4.72 -14.03
CA GLU A 115 11.84 -5.34 -15.23
C GLU A 115 10.37 -4.89 -15.42
N VAL A 116 9.60 -4.78 -14.33
CA VAL A 116 8.22 -4.26 -14.38
C VAL A 116 8.21 -2.78 -14.78
N LEU A 117 9.08 -1.97 -14.19
CA LEU A 117 9.19 -0.54 -14.51
C LEU A 117 9.57 -0.32 -15.98
N GLU A 118 10.57 -1.03 -16.50
CA GLU A 118 10.99 -0.96 -17.89
C GLU A 118 9.84 -1.36 -18.84
N THR A 119 9.07 -2.41 -18.48
CA THR A 119 7.91 -2.81 -19.25
C THR A 119 6.83 -1.72 -19.25
N ALA A 120 6.51 -1.13 -18.10
CA ALA A 120 5.55 -0.05 -18.01
C ALA A 120 5.98 1.18 -18.81
N ASN A 121 7.27 1.56 -18.77
CA ASN A 121 7.82 2.69 -19.53
C ASN A 121 7.75 2.50 -21.05
N THR A 122 7.84 1.25 -21.53
CA THR A 122 7.72 0.95 -22.98
C THR A 122 6.27 0.82 -23.45
N HIS A 123 5.30 0.87 -22.54
CA HIS A 123 3.86 0.78 -22.82
C HIS A 123 3.07 1.96 -22.22
N PRO A 124 3.38 3.22 -22.58
CA PRO A 124 2.85 4.41 -21.92
C PRO A 124 1.32 4.59 -22.02
N ASN A 125 0.69 3.91 -22.99
CA ASN A 125 -0.77 3.92 -23.16
C ASN A 125 -1.49 2.96 -22.20
N VAL A 126 -0.76 2.08 -21.50
CA VAL A 126 -1.27 1.19 -20.49
C VAL A 126 -1.11 1.86 -19.13
N ILE A 127 -2.22 2.18 -18.49
CA ILE A 127 -2.19 2.72 -17.13
C ILE A 127 -1.86 1.58 -16.17
N SER A 128 -0.75 1.73 -15.44
CA SER A 128 -0.28 0.75 -14.47
C SER A 128 -0.08 1.43 -13.12
N GLN A 129 -0.73 0.90 -12.08
CA GLN A 129 -0.83 1.49 -10.75
C GLN A 129 -0.48 0.48 -9.66
N MET A 130 0.07 0.98 -8.56
CA MET A 130 0.25 0.26 -7.30
C MET A 130 -0.94 0.46 -6.37
N CYS A 131 -1.29 -0.57 -5.60
CA CYS A 131 -2.22 -0.39 -4.51
C CYS A 131 -1.48 0.12 -3.27
N PHE A 132 -1.41 1.45 -3.12
CA PHE A 132 -0.94 2.15 -1.92
C PHE A 132 -2.11 2.91 -1.28
N GLU A 133 -3.01 2.19 -0.68
CA GLU A 133 -4.32 2.64 -0.20
C GLU A 133 -4.25 3.73 0.86
N TYR A 134 -3.20 3.77 1.68
CA TYR A 134 -3.05 4.81 2.72
C TYR A 134 -2.87 6.21 2.17
N ARG A 135 -2.46 6.39 0.90
CA ARG A 135 -2.48 7.69 0.23
C ARG A 135 -3.89 8.28 0.12
N TYR A 136 -4.91 7.42 0.13
CA TYR A 136 -6.32 7.76 -0.13
C TYR A 136 -7.17 7.83 1.14
N THR A 137 -6.56 7.96 2.33
CA THR A 137 -7.32 8.33 3.52
C THR A 137 -7.55 9.84 3.56
N PRO A 138 -8.71 10.34 4.00
CA PRO A 138 -8.91 11.79 4.14
C PRO A 138 -7.87 12.47 5.01
N ALA A 139 -7.39 11.78 6.05
CA ALA A 139 -6.35 12.30 6.94
C ALA A 139 -5.01 12.49 6.22
N THR A 140 -4.56 11.52 5.42
CA THR A 140 -3.30 11.62 4.67
C THR A 140 -3.41 12.60 3.50
N LEU A 141 -4.56 12.67 2.83
CA LEU A 141 -4.84 13.70 1.82
C LEU A 141 -4.79 15.11 2.44
N LYS A 142 -5.35 15.28 3.64
CA LYS A 142 -5.27 16.56 4.38
C LYS A 142 -3.85 16.86 4.82
N ALA A 143 -3.09 15.86 5.28
CA ALA A 143 -1.67 16.02 5.61
C ALA A 143 -0.88 16.48 4.38
N LYS A 144 -1.09 15.85 3.22
CA LYS A 144 -0.45 16.23 1.95
C LYS A 144 -0.75 17.69 1.59
N GLN A 145 -2.03 18.07 1.63
CA GLN A 145 -2.43 19.47 1.39
C GLN A 145 -1.69 20.45 2.31
N LEU A 146 -1.69 20.21 3.62
CA LEU A 146 -1.02 21.07 4.58
C LEU A 146 0.49 21.21 4.34
N ILE A 147 1.14 20.09 3.99
CA ILE A 147 2.57 20.07 3.68
C ILE A 147 2.87 20.89 2.41
N GLU A 148 2.07 20.73 1.36
CA GLU A 148 2.19 21.49 0.10
C GLU A 148 1.93 23.00 0.30
N GLU A 149 1.05 23.35 1.21
CA GLU A 149 0.79 24.74 1.63
C GLU A 149 1.89 25.33 2.54
N GLY A 150 2.94 24.56 2.86
CA GLY A 150 4.07 25.00 3.68
C GLY A 150 3.79 25.02 5.17
N PHE A 151 2.75 24.34 5.65
CA PHE A 151 2.34 24.33 7.07
C PHE A 151 3.48 23.94 8.01
N LEU A 152 4.30 22.94 7.65
CA LEU A 152 5.41 22.48 8.47
C LEU A 152 6.64 23.39 8.42
N GLY A 153 6.80 24.23 7.37
CA GLY A 153 8.06 24.87 7.08
C GLY A 153 9.14 23.82 6.76
N ARG A 154 10.39 24.05 7.18
CA ARG A 154 11.45 23.04 7.05
C ARG A 154 11.14 21.83 7.93
N VAL A 155 11.08 20.65 7.34
CA VAL A 155 10.89 19.38 8.06
C VAL A 155 12.21 18.98 8.74
N TYR A 156 12.14 18.65 10.04
CA TYR A 156 13.29 18.25 10.84
C TYR A 156 13.35 16.75 11.07
N SER A 157 12.23 16.17 11.56
CA SER A 157 12.24 14.77 11.94
C SER A 157 10.92 14.04 11.65
N ILE A 158 11.06 12.73 11.44
CA ILE A 158 9.96 11.82 11.10
C ILE A 158 10.04 10.62 12.04
N ARG A 159 8.90 10.22 12.61
CA ARG A 159 8.76 8.95 13.32
C ARG A 159 7.61 8.19 12.67
N ALA A 160 7.88 6.98 12.24
CA ALA A 160 6.88 6.15 11.58
C ALA A 160 6.93 4.72 12.12
N ALA A 161 5.77 4.09 12.19
CA ALA A 161 5.68 2.69 12.58
C ALA A 161 4.50 2.01 11.88
N TYR A 162 4.64 0.72 11.60
CA TYR A 162 3.53 -0.15 11.28
C TYR A 162 3.60 -1.39 12.16
N LEU A 163 2.70 -1.42 13.14
CA LEU A 163 2.69 -2.41 14.21
C LEU A 163 1.52 -3.38 14.00
N HIS A 164 1.81 -4.66 14.04
CA HIS A 164 0.83 -5.74 13.93
C HIS A 164 1.21 -6.92 14.83
N ALA A 165 0.24 -7.57 15.47
CA ALA A 165 0.47 -8.70 16.36
C ALA A 165 0.20 -10.06 15.70
N GLY A 166 -0.13 -10.11 14.42
CA GLY A 166 -0.64 -11.31 13.75
C GLY A 166 0.30 -12.52 13.73
N ASN A 167 1.60 -12.31 13.94
CA ASN A 167 2.60 -13.38 13.98
C ASN A 167 3.21 -13.58 15.37
N SER A 168 2.70 -12.95 16.42
CA SER A 168 3.25 -13.05 17.78
C SER A 168 3.08 -14.43 18.42
N ASP A 169 2.07 -15.22 18.03
CA ASP A 169 1.93 -16.60 18.49
C ASP A 169 2.91 -17.53 17.75
N PRO A 170 3.88 -18.14 18.45
CA PRO A 170 4.85 -19.06 17.83
C PRO A 170 4.22 -20.38 17.34
N ASN A 171 3.01 -20.73 17.82
CA ASN A 171 2.27 -21.94 17.41
C ASN A 171 1.42 -21.71 16.15
N ARG A 172 1.30 -20.47 15.68
CA ARG A 172 0.65 -20.21 14.40
C ARG A 172 1.38 -20.97 13.28
N PRO A 173 0.67 -21.76 12.45
CA PRO A 173 1.29 -22.52 11.39
C PRO A 173 2.04 -21.63 10.39
N ILE A 174 3.09 -22.20 9.77
CA ILE A 174 3.81 -21.54 8.69
C ILE A 174 2.87 -21.30 7.49
N TYR A 175 3.01 -20.15 6.85
CA TYR A 175 2.24 -19.77 5.67
C TYR A 175 3.08 -18.88 4.74
N TRP A 176 2.60 -18.63 3.52
CA TRP A 176 3.38 -18.03 2.45
C TRP A 176 4.03 -16.68 2.79
N LYS A 177 3.38 -15.82 3.61
CA LYS A 177 3.93 -14.49 4.01
C LYS A 177 5.11 -14.53 4.96
N ILE A 178 5.51 -15.72 5.44
CA ILE A 178 6.66 -15.92 6.31
C ILE A 178 7.66 -16.92 5.73
N GLN A 179 7.59 -17.13 4.39
CA GLN A 179 8.52 -17.94 3.62
C GLN A 179 9.06 -17.10 2.46
N LYS A 180 10.37 -16.81 2.50
CA LYS A 180 11.03 -15.89 1.57
C LYS A 180 10.77 -16.21 0.10
N LYS A 181 10.73 -17.50 -0.24
CA LYS A 181 10.45 -17.97 -1.61
C LYS A 181 9.11 -17.52 -2.21
N TYR A 182 8.15 -17.11 -1.35
CA TYR A 182 6.84 -16.64 -1.78
C TYR A 182 6.59 -15.15 -1.58
N CYS A 183 7.25 -14.56 -0.57
CA CYS A 183 6.97 -13.17 -0.16
C CYS A 183 8.16 -12.21 -0.32
N GLY A 184 9.38 -12.70 -0.62
CA GLY A 184 10.59 -11.85 -0.76
C GLY A 184 11.21 -11.43 0.56
N GLY A 185 10.41 -11.03 1.55
CA GLY A 185 10.82 -10.61 2.88
C GLY A 185 9.64 -10.54 3.85
N GLY A 186 9.93 -10.25 5.11
CA GLY A 186 8.96 -10.26 6.20
C GLY A 186 8.22 -8.94 6.42
N SER A 187 8.38 -8.37 7.61
CA SER A 187 7.76 -7.10 7.99
C SER A 187 8.27 -5.92 7.15
N LEU A 188 9.54 -5.96 6.72
CA LEU A 188 10.11 -4.97 5.82
C LEU A 188 9.35 -4.89 4.49
N TYR A 189 8.99 -6.03 3.89
CA TYR A 189 8.27 -6.10 2.62
C TYR A 189 6.78 -5.85 2.78
N ASP A 190 6.14 -6.49 3.77
CA ASP A 190 4.69 -6.49 3.90
C ASP A 190 4.14 -5.21 4.56
N LEU A 191 4.82 -4.70 5.59
CA LEU A 191 4.36 -3.54 6.36
C LEU A 191 5.15 -2.26 6.06
N ALA A 192 6.49 -2.33 6.06
CA ALA A 192 7.29 -1.13 5.81
C ALA A 192 7.07 -0.56 4.42
N SER A 193 6.69 -1.37 3.41
CA SER A 193 6.37 -0.87 2.07
C SER A 193 5.29 0.22 2.07
N HIS A 194 4.25 0.08 2.87
CA HIS A 194 3.20 1.10 3.04
C HIS A 194 3.74 2.39 3.69
N VAL A 195 4.57 2.23 4.72
CA VAL A 195 5.12 3.38 5.46
C VAL A 195 6.12 4.14 4.60
N ILE A 196 7.01 3.42 3.91
CA ILE A 196 7.99 4.00 2.96
C ILE A 196 7.24 4.76 1.88
N ASP A 197 6.19 4.17 1.31
CA ASP A 197 5.37 4.83 0.30
C ASP A 197 4.71 6.10 0.85
N LEU A 198 4.09 6.04 2.02
CA LEU A 198 3.40 7.17 2.61
C LEU A 198 4.38 8.32 2.94
N ILE A 199 5.57 8.01 3.46
CA ILE A 199 6.62 9.02 3.70
C ILE A 199 7.03 9.65 2.37
N ARG A 200 7.28 8.84 1.32
CA ARG A 200 7.64 9.34 -0.02
C ARG A 200 6.53 10.20 -0.63
N PHE A 201 5.29 9.78 -0.51
CA PHE A 201 4.13 10.55 -0.98
C PHE A 201 4.04 11.92 -0.34
N LEU A 202 4.32 12.01 0.95
CA LEU A 202 4.21 13.26 1.72
C LEU A 202 5.44 14.17 1.57
N LEU A 203 6.65 13.61 1.57
CA LEU A 203 7.89 14.35 1.81
C LEU A 203 8.97 14.18 0.73
N GLY A 204 8.76 13.34 -0.28
CA GLY A 204 9.76 13.08 -1.33
C GLY A 204 10.64 11.87 -1.04
N ASP A 205 11.78 11.76 -1.74
CA ASP A 205 12.59 10.56 -1.77
C ASP A 205 13.55 10.44 -0.57
N PHE A 206 13.88 9.18 -0.25
CA PHE A 206 14.92 8.83 0.71
C PHE A 206 16.30 9.05 0.08
N LYS A 207 17.24 9.58 0.87
CA LYS A 207 18.64 9.79 0.49
C LYS A 207 19.52 8.63 0.90
N LYS A 208 19.35 8.11 2.11
CA LYS A 208 20.08 6.95 2.63
C LYS A 208 19.35 6.29 3.80
N VAL A 209 19.66 5.02 4.04
CA VAL A 209 19.09 4.23 5.12
C VAL A 209 20.16 3.42 5.87
N PHE A 210 19.90 3.22 7.17
CA PHE A 210 20.58 2.24 8.03
C PHE A 210 19.51 1.38 8.69
N SER A 211 19.70 0.07 8.75
CA SER A 211 18.66 -0.84 9.24
C SER A 211 19.16 -1.95 10.14
N LYS A 212 18.21 -2.51 10.91
CA LYS A 212 18.33 -3.76 11.63
C LYS A 212 17.07 -4.60 11.35
N LEU A 213 17.29 -5.82 10.83
CA LEU A 213 16.26 -6.82 10.64
C LEU A 213 16.42 -7.93 11.66
N GLU A 214 15.31 -8.47 12.21
CA GLU A 214 15.39 -9.52 13.23
C GLU A 214 14.29 -10.59 13.01
N ILE A 215 14.67 -11.85 13.22
CA ILE A 215 13.77 -13.02 13.23
C ILE A 215 13.72 -13.55 14.66
N PHE A 216 12.64 -13.27 15.38
CA PHE A 216 12.43 -13.74 16.74
C PHE A 216 11.90 -15.17 16.78
N ILE A 217 10.93 -15.49 15.93
CA ILE A 217 10.29 -16.82 15.85
C ILE A 217 10.91 -17.58 14.69
N LYS A 218 11.96 -18.34 15.00
CA LYS A 218 12.83 -18.99 14.02
C LYS A 218 12.22 -20.22 13.34
N GLU A 219 11.21 -20.84 13.95
CA GLU A 219 10.55 -22.06 13.46
C GLU A 219 9.07 -22.02 13.76
N ARG A 220 8.26 -22.57 12.86
CA ARG A 220 6.81 -22.67 13.04
C ARG A 220 6.29 -24.04 12.63
N PRO A 221 5.20 -24.54 13.27
CA PRO A 221 4.60 -25.82 12.89
C PRO A 221 4.03 -25.78 11.48
N LEU A 222 4.00 -26.95 10.83
CA LEU A 222 3.28 -27.12 9.57
C LEU A 222 1.77 -27.17 9.82
N ALA A 223 0.97 -26.61 8.92
CA ALA A 223 -0.49 -26.60 9.04
C ALA A 223 -1.10 -28.02 9.06
N ASN A 224 -0.52 -28.95 8.30
CA ASN A 224 -0.96 -30.34 8.17
C ASN A 224 -0.30 -31.30 9.19
N ASN A 225 0.75 -30.87 9.89
CA ASN A 225 1.45 -31.65 10.90
C ASN A 225 2.09 -30.76 11.97
N PRO A 226 1.36 -30.39 13.05
CA PRO A 226 1.86 -29.48 14.10
C PRO A 226 3.12 -29.96 14.86
N ASN A 227 3.43 -31.26 14.80
CA ASN A 227 4.63 -31.82 15.44
C ASN A 227 5.89 -31.61 14.58
N GLN A 228 5.73 -31.26 13.31
CA GLN A 228 6.84 -30.95 12.41
C GLN A 228 6.93 -29.42 12.26
N LYS A 229 8.15 -28.88 12.38
CA LYS A 229 8.42 -27.46 12.23
C LYS A 229 9.23 -27.19 10.98
N GLU A 230 9.00 -26.01 10.38
CA GLU A 230 9.78 -25.47 9.28
C GLU A 230 10.39 -24.14 9.71
N LYS A 231 11.59 -23.86 9.17
CA LYS A 231 12.36 -22.63 9.49
C LYS A 231 11.65 -21.42 8.88
N VAL A 232 11.57 -20.35 9.66
CA VAL A 232 11.20 -19.01 9.21
C VAL A 232 12.46 -18.31 8.68
N ASP A 233 12.41 -17.75 7.49
CA ASP A 233 13.56 -17.16 6.79
C ASP A 233 13.35 -15.68 6.39
N VAL A 234 12.35 -15.03 7.02
CA VAL A 234 12.03 -13.60 6.85
C VAL A 234 11.91 -12.88 8.19
N ASP A 235 12.11 -11.58 8.18
CA ASP A 235 12.10 -10.74 9.38
C ASP A 235 10.70 -10.62 10.02
N ASP A 236 10.67 -10.69 11.35
CA ASP A 236 9.51 -10.34 12.19
C ASP A 236 9.49 -8.85 12.50
N LEU A 237 10.69 -8.23 12.55
CA LEU A 237 10.91 -6.82 12.86
C LEU A 237 11.91 -6.21 11.88
N ALA A 238 11.58 -5.03 11.36
CA ALA A 238 12.47 -4.14 10.63
C ALA A 238 12.53 -2.78 11.33
N LEU A 239 13.74 -2.35 11.70
CA LEU A 239 14.02 -1.01 12.20
C LEU A 239 14.89 -0.28 11.20
N LEU A 240 14.49 0.93 10.79
CA LEU A 240 15.23 1.77 9.88
C LEU A 240 15.50 3.14 10.53
N LEU A 241 16.73 3.62 10.37
CA LEU A 241 17.11 5.01 10.49
C LEU A 241 17.36 5.54 9.09
N PHE A 242 16.86 6.73 8.75
CA PHE A 242 16.97 7.24 7.38
C PHE A 242 17.15 8.76 7.33
N GLU A 243 17.74 9.22 6.22
CA GLU A 243 17.76 10.62 5.82
C GLU A 243 16.98 10.78 4.51
N MET A 244 16.23 11.87 4.40
CA MET A 244 15.49 12.27 3.20
C MET A 244 16.32 13.23 2.34
N GLU A 245 16.00 13.34 1.04
CA GLU A 245 16.63 14.32 0.15
C GLU A 245 16.42 15.78 0.62
N ASN A 246 15.29 16.07 1.28
CA ASN A 246 15.01 17.41 1.86
C ASN A 246 15.76 17.68 3.16
N GLY A 247 16.61 16.77 3.63
CA GLY A 247 17.43 16.86 4.83
C GLY A 247 16.73 16.48 6.13
N ALA A 248 15.51 16.01 6.10
CA ALA A 248 14.83 15.46 7.28
C ALA A 248 15.44 14.11 7.67
N ILE A 249 15.46 13.80 8.97
CA ILE A 249 15.97 12.53 9.52
C ILE A 249 14.79 11.80 10.16
N GLY A 250 14.73 10.47 10.01
CA GLY A 250 13.63 9.73 10.57
C GLY A 250 13.95 8.32 11.02
N THR A 251 12.98 7.74 11.72
CA THR A 251 12.95 6.34 12.13
C THR A 251 11.68 5.67 11.60
N LEU A 252 11.81 4.39 11.21
CA LEU A 252 10.70 3.55 10.82
C LEU A 252 10.81 2.21 11.53
N GLU A 253 9.71 1.77 12.16
CA GLU A 253 9.54 0.44 12.71
C GLU A 253 8.43 -0.29 11.95
N ALA A 254 8.69 -1.52 11.51
CA ALA A 254 7.67 -2.41 10.95
C ALA A 254 7.78 -3.77 11.61
N THR A 255 6.70 -4.27 12.22
CA THR A 255 6.75 -5.54 12.92
C THR A 255 5.40 -6.27 12.91
N LYS A 256 5.48 -7.61 12.81
CA LYS A 256 4.32 -8.51 12.89
C LYS A 256 4.17 -9.18 14.26
N VAL A 257 5.03 -8.82 15.22
CA VAL A 257 5.07 -9.41 16.57
C VAL A 257 4.86 -8.36 17.68
N ALA A 258 4.28 -7.21 17.35
CA ALA A 258 3.93 -6.17 18.33
C ALA A 258 2.69 -6.58 19.12
N THR A 259 2.87 -7.45 20.14
CA THR A 259 1.78 -7.94 20.97
C THR A 259 0.94 -6.81 21.54
N GLY A 260 -0.39 -6.86 21.31
CA GLY A 260 -1.34 -5.83 21.73
C GLY A 260 -1.67 -4.79 20.65
N SER A 261 -0.89 -4.71 19.56
CA SER A 261 -1.23 -3.87 18.41
C SER A 261 -2.15 -4.60 17.43
N ASN A 262 -3.00 -3.85 16.75
CA ASN A 262 -3.84 -4.35 15.66
C ASN A 262 -3.16 -4.05 14.30
N ASP A 263 -3.85 -3.37 13.40
CA ASP A 263 -3.34 -2.93 12.09
C ASP A 263 -2.97 -1.44 12.18
N GLU A 264 -1.88 -1.14 12.88
CA GLU A 264 -1.59 0.20 13.37
C GLU A 264 -0.42 0.87 12.64
N LEU A 265 -0.73 1.65 11.59
CA LEU A 265 0.22 2.54 10.94
C LEU A 265 0.21 3.89 11.66
N ARG A 266 1.36 4.32 12.15
CA ARG A 266 1.59 5.62 12.81
C ARG A 266 2.59 6.44 12.01
N LEU A 267 2.31 7.75 11.91
CA LEU A 267 3.22 8.71 11.31
C LEU A 267 3.21 10.00 12.12
N GLU A 268 4.40 10.49 12.47
CA GLU A 268 4.59 11.76 13.16
C GLU A 268 5.69 12.55 12.42
N ILE A 269 5.39 13.77 12.02
CA ILE A 269 6.28 14.66 11.27
C ILE A 269 6.41 15.97 12.02
N HIS A 270 7.64 16.38 12.32
CA HIS A 270 7.96 17.64 12.98
C HIS A 270 8.69 18.56 12.03
N GLY A 271 8.19 19.78 11.91
CA GLY A 271 8.79 20.86 11.14
C GLY A 271 9.03 22.11 11.96
N GLN A 272 9.58 23.12 11.32
CA GLN A 272 9.89 24.41 11.91
C GLN A 272 8.65 25.14 12.44
N ASN A 273 7.54 25.07 11.71
CA ASN A 273 6.33 25.85 11.97
C ASN A 273 5.21 25.02 12.59
N GLY A 274 5.33 23.69 12.61
CA GLY A 274 4.28 22.82 13.12
C GLY A 274 4.64 21.34 13.08
N ALA A 275 3.69 20.51 13.52
CA ALA A 275 3.80 19.06 13.49
C ALA A 275 2.48 18.45 13.02
N ILE A 276 2.59 17.23 12.49
CA ILE A 276 1.45 16.42 12.02
C ILE A 276 1.59 15.02 12.60
N ARG A 277 0.46 14.45 13.08
CA ARG A 277 0.37 13.05 13.50
C ARG A 277 -0.82 12.37 12.83
N PHE A 278 -0.59 11.14 12.39
CA PHE A 278 -1.61 10.25 11.85
C PHE A 278 -1.51 8.87 12.49
N ASN A 279 -2.66 8.24 12.74
CA ASN A 279 -2.77 6.86 13.21
C ASN A 279 -3.93 6.16 12.48
N SER A 280 -3.65 5.05 11.77
CA SER A 280 -4.66 4.28 11.04
C SER A 280 -5.76 3.70 11.92
N MET A 281 -5.52 3.51 13.23
CA MET A 281 -6.54 3.08 14.19
C MET A 281 -7.48 4.22 14.61
N GLN A 282 -7.15 5.48 14.24
CA GLN A 282 -8.00 6.66 14.39
C GLN A 282 -8.12 7.41 13.05
N PRO A 283 -8.59 6.74 11.98
CA PRO A 283 -8.46 7.23 10.60
C PRO A 283 -9.32 8.46 10.30
N ASN A 284 -10.21 8.81 11.22
CA ASN A 284 -11.12 9.95 11.09
C ASN A 284 -10.49 11.29 11.51
N TYR A 285 -9.28 11.27 12.03
CA TYR A 285 -8.60 12.44 12.57
C TYR A 285 -7.20 12.59 12.01
N LEU A 286 -6.82 13.86 11.78
CA LEU A 286 -5.44 14.28 11.63
C LEU A 286 -5.10 15.20 12.80
N GLU A 287 -4.09 14.88 13.59
CA GLU A 287 -3.62 15.78 14.62
C GLU A 287 -2.58 16.74 14.05
N VAL A 288 -2.72 18.03 14.35
CA VAL A 288 -1.80 19.08 13.93
C VAL A 288 -1.42 19.97 15.11
N TYR A 289 -0.17 20.41 15.13
CA TYR A 289 0.32 21.44 16.02
C TYR A 289 0.84 22.61 15.17
N ASP A 290 0.39 23.85 15.48
CA ASP A 290 0.80 25.06 14.78
C ASP A 290 1.55 26.00 15.73
N CYS A 291 2.82 26.26 15.46
CA CYS A 291 3.62 27.19 16.26
C CYS A 291 3.14 28.64 16.20
N ARG A 292 2.30 28.99 15.24
CA ARG A 292 1.74 30.33 15.05
C ARG A 292 0.49 30.59 15.88
N ASP A 293 -0.06 29.53 16.51
CA ASP A 293 -1.20 29.69 17.43
C ASP A 293 -0.83 30.57 18.62
N VAL A 294 -1.80 31.32 19.08
CA VAL A 294 -1.67 32.19 20.26
C VAL A 294 -1.36 31.37 21.49
N GLU A 295 -0.36 31.82 22.29
CA GLU A 295 0.13 31.11 23.48
C GLU A 295 -0.44 31.67 24.77
N GLU A 296 -0.98 32.90 24.77
CA GLU A 296 -1.54 33.55 25.94
C GLU A 296 -3.04 33.85 25.79
N PRO A 297 -3.80 33.91 26.91
CA PRO A 297 -3.43 33.54 28.27
C PRO A 297 -3.48 32.02 28.49
N ILE A 298 -2.70 31.51 29.45
CA ILE A 298 -2.72 30.10 29.90
C ILE A 298 -2.55 29.12 28.73
N GLY A 299 -1.49 29.29 27.91
CA GLY A 299 -1.21 28.45 26.73
C GLY A 299 -2.07 28.78 25.50
N GLY A 300 -3.10 29.61 25.63
CA GLY A 300 -3.95 30.03 24.49
C GLY A 300 -4.57 28.90 23.73
N LEU A 301 -4.34 28.88 22.41
CA LEU A 301 -4.76 27.79 21.52
C LEU A 301 -3.62 26.86 21.13
N ARG A 302 -2.42 27.03 21.70
CA ARG A 302 -1.24 26.25 21.37
C ARG A 302 -1.35 24.83 21.95
N GLY A 303 -1.32 23.81 21.09
CA GLY A 303 -1.47 22.42 21.44
C GLY A 303 -1.77 21.57 20.21
N PHE A 304 -1.70 20.25 20.32
CA PHE A 304 -2.18 19.38 19.28
C PHE A 304 -3.70 19.49 19.16
N LYS A 305 -4.18 19.74 17.95
CA LYS A 305 -5.59 19.83 17.58
C LYS A 305 -5.95 18.65 16.68
N ALA A 306 -7.02 17.95 16.98
CA ALA A 306 -7.55 16.90 16.13
C ALA A 306 -8.48 17.49 15.07
N ILE A 307 -8.09 17.44 13.82
CA ILE A 307 -8.92 17.81 12.67
C ILE A 307 -9.75 16.61 12.28
N GLU A 308 -11.07 16.73 12.36
CA GLU A 308 -11.99 15.68 11.85
C GLU A 308 -11.94 15.64 10.35
N THR A 309 -11.39 14.57 9.79
CA THR A 309 -11.32 14.32 8.34
C THR A 309 -12.49 13.47 7.84
N VAL A 310 -12.89 12.45 8.57
CA VAL A 310 -14.07 11.60 8.32
C VAL A 310 -14.27 11.30 6.82
N GLN A 311 -15.46 11.41 6.26
CA GLN A 311 -15.75 11.21 4.82
C GLN A 311 -15.49 12.45 3.96
N ARG A 312 -14.58 13.35 4.35
CA ARG A 312 -14.27 14.58 3.61
C ARG A 312 -13.25 14.34 2.50
N TYR A 313 -13.70 13.69 1.46
CA TYR A 313 -12.90 13.47 0.25
C TYR A 313 -12.99 14.65 -0.73
N PRO A 314 -11.94 14.87 -1.55
CA PRO A 314 -12.01 15.81 -2.67
C PRO A 314 -13.11 15.42 -3.67
N LYS A 315 -13.70 16.42 -4.36
CA LYS A 315 -14.62 16.13 -5.47
C LYS A 315 -13.91 15.30 -6.55
N PRO A 316 -14.60 14.37 -7.21
CA PRO A 316 -16.06 14.21 -7.28
C PRO A 316 -16.65 13.24 -6.26
N ALA A 317 -15.99 12.97 -5.14
CA ALA A 317 -16.57 12.16 -4.08
C ALA A 317 -17.87 12.80 -3.58
N VAL A 318 -18.91 11.96 -3.42
CA VAL A 318 -20.20 12.37 -2.90
C VAL A 318 -20.26 12.17 -1.39
N ALA A 319 -21.14 12.93 -0.75
CA ALA A 319 -21.40 12.78 0.68
C ALA A 319 -22.28 11.54 0.94
N PHE A 320 -21.73 10.35 0.77
CA PHE A 320 -22.35 9.08 1.12
C PHE A 320 -21.35 8.20 1.88
N PRO A 321 -21.71 7.68 3.03
CA PRO A 321 -22.98 7.80 3.76
C PRO A 321 -23.24 9.21 4.33
N GLY A 322 -22.32 10.15 4.22
CA GLY A 322 -22.39 11.55 4.64
C GLY A 322 -21.05 12.03 5.17
N PRO A 323 -20.74 13.35 5.10
CA PRO A 323 -19.42 13.88 5.44
C PRO A 323 -19.09 13.80 6.94
N LYS A 324 -20.05 13.44 7.79
CA LYS A 324 -19.89 13.31 9.23
C LYS A 324 -19.74 11.85 9.70
N PHE A 325 -19.86 10.88 8.79
CA PHE A 325 -19.71 9.46 9.14
C PHE A 325 -18.24 9.05 9.13
N SER A 326 -17.90 8.11 10.02
CA SER A 326 -16.56 7.52 10.08
C SER A 326 -16.21 6.76 8.81
N ILE A 327 -14.92 6.66 8.52
CA ILE A 327 -14.38 5.84 7.45
C ILE A 327 -13.83 4.52 8.01
N GLY A 328 -13.56 3.57 7.11
CA GLY A 328 -12.94 2.30 7.43
C GLY A 328 -12.04 1.82 6.28
N PHE A 329 -11.32 0.73 6.51
CA PHE A 329 -10.30 0.17 5.64
C PHE A 329 -10.70 0.03 4.16
N ILE A 330 -11.91 -0.47 3.88
CA ILE A 330 -12.43 -0.61 2.50
C ILE A 330 -12.49 0.73 1.76
N ARG A 331 -12.73 1.83 2.47
CA ARG A 331 -12.87 3.15 1.85
C ARG A 331 -11.56 3.68 1.25
N TYR A 332 -10.41 3.29 1.82
CA TYR A 332 -9.09 3.66 1.28
C TYR A 332 -8.84 2.97 -0.06
N HIS A 333 -9.10 1.66 -0.13
CA HIS A 333 -9.02 0.89 -1.37
C HIS A 333 -10.00 1.40 -2.43
N ALA A 334 -11.21 1.81 -2.04
CA ALA A 334 -12.13 2.44 -2.97
C ALA A 334 -11.59 3.77 -3.52
N GLY A 335 -10.83 4.54 -2.74
CA GLY A 335 -10.12 5.73 -3.21
C GLY A 335 -9.05 5.41 -4.26
N ASN A 336 -8.23 4.38 -3.99
CA ASN A 336 -7.22 3.88 -4.92
C ASN A 336 -7.86 3.37 -6.23
N ALA A 337 -8.91 2.55 -6.12
CA ALA A 337 -9.62 2.01 -7.27
C ALA A 337 -10.29 3.11 -8.12
N TYR A 338 -10.87 4.13 -7.48
CA TYR A 338 -11.45 5.27 -8.20
C TYR A 338 -10.39 6.04 -8.97
N ASP A 339 -9.25 6.37 -8.34
CA ASP A 339 -8.14 7.08 -8.99
C ASP A 339 -7.66 6.31 -10.22
N PHE A 340 -7.52 4.98 -10.10
CA PHE A 340 -7.14 4.11 -11.21
C PHE A 340 -8.12 4.19 -12.38
N ILE A 341 -9.42 4.02 -12.13
CA ILE A 341 -10.45 4.11 -13.18
C ILE A 341 -10.46 5.50 -13.83
N ASN A 342 -10.34 6.55 -13.03
CA ASN A 342 -10.30 7.91 -13.54
C ASN A 342 -9.09 8.15 -14.43
N ASN A 343 -7.91 7.68 -14.03
CA ASN A 343 -6.67 7.80 -14.81
C ASN A 343 -6.75 7.02 -16.12
N ILE A 344 -7.39 5.84 -16.15
CA ILE A 344 -7.65 5.09 -17.40
C ILE A 344 -8.52 5.90 -18.37
N VAL A 345 -9.59 6.51 -17.85
CA VAL A 345 -10.52 7.26 -18.71
C VAL A 345 -9.91 8.56 -19.21
N GLU A 346 -9.13 9.24 -18.38
CA GLU A 346 -8.48 10.51 -18.72
C GLU A 346 -7.13 10.33 -19.45
N GLY A 347 -6.59 9.11 -19.53
CA GLY A 347 -5.26 8.84 -20.09
C GLY A 347 -4.13 9.48 -19.26
N LYS A 348 -4.32 9.62 -17.95
CA LYS A 348 -3.35 10.27 -17.04
C LYS A 348 -2.53 9.25 -16.29
N LYS A 349 -1.30 9.64 -15.95
CA LYS A 349 -0.42 8.85 -15.11
C LYS A 349 -0.93 8.84 -13.66
N PRO A 350 -1.06 7.67 -13.00
CA PRO A 350 -1.46 7.59 -11.59
C PRO A 350 -0.43 8.21 -10.65
N GLN A 351 -0.89 8.72 -9.50
CA GLN A 351 0.03 9.17 -8.44
C GLN A 351 0.80 7.99 -7.81
N ALA A 352 0.16 6.84 -7.71
CA ALA A 352 0.77 5.60 -7.22
C ALA A 352 1.17 4.70 -8.41
N ASP A 353 1.98 5.20 -9.34
CA ASP A 353 2.42 4.47 -10.53
C ASP A 353 3.46 3.38 -10.21
N ILE A 354 3.87 2.62 -11.22
CA ILE A 354 4.91 1.59 -11.09
C ILE A 354 6.26 2.18 -10.64
N LEU A 355 6.58 3.43 -11.00
CA LEU A 355 7.80 4.09 -10.50
C LEU A 355 7.74 4.27 -8.98
N ALA A 356 6.57 4.59 -8.42
CA ALA A 356 6.40 4.66 -6.97
C ALA A 356 6.67 3.29 -6.32
N GLY A 357 6.16 2.20 -6.90
CA GLY A 357 6.44 0.83 -6.46
C GLY A 357 7.92 0.47 -6.53
N TYR A 358 8.59 0.80 -7.63
CA TYR A 358 10.03 0.62 -7.80
C TYR A 358 10.84 1.37 -6.75
N LYS A 359 10.51 2.64 -6.49
CA LYS A 359 11.20 3.45 -5.47
C LYS A 359 11.01 2.92 -4.05
N VAL A 360 9.85 2.37 -3.73
CA VAL A 360 9.63 1.67 -2.46
C VAL A 360 10.51 0.41 -2.39
N GLN A 361 10.55 -0.39 -3.46
CA GLN A 361 11.37 -1.59 -3.53
C GLN A 361 12.87 -1.27 -3.42
N GLU A 362 13.31 -0.12 -3.97
CA GLU A 362 14.69 0.36 -3.88
C GLU A 362 15.10 0.65 -2.42
N VAL A 363 14.23 1.29 -1.64
CA VAL A 363 14.45 1.52 -0.19
C VAL A 363 14.48 0.20 0.58
N ILE A 364 13.60 -0.75 0.26
CA ILE A 364 13.57 -2.08 0.86
C ILE A 364 14.89 -2.83 0.59
N GLU A 365 15.38 -2.80 -0.65
CA GLU A 365 16.66 -3.41 -1.01
C GLU A 365 17.83 -2.74 -0.27
N ALA A 366 17.87 -1.41 -0.23
CA ALA A 366 18.89 -0.65 0.52
C ALA A 366 18.89 -1.01 2.02
N ALA A 367 17.70 -1.19 2.62
CA ALA A 367 17.57 -1.63 4.00
C ALA A 367 18.11 -3.08 4.17
N THR A 368 17.82 -3.96 3.23
CA THR A 368 18.33 -5.35 3.24
C THR A 368 19.86 -5.38 3.17
N ILE A 369 20.46 -4.59 2.27
CA ILE A 369 21.91 -4.42 2.15
C ILE A 369 22.48 -3.84 3.45
N SER A 370 21.87 -2.82 4.00
CA SER A 370 22.32 -2.16 5.23
C SER A 370 22.35 -3.11 6.42
N ASP A 371 21.32 -3.93 6.63
CA ASP A 371 21.34 -4.93 7.72
C ASP A 371 22.44 -5.97 7.52
N LYS A 372 22.66 -6.42 6.29
CA LYS A 372 23.70 -7.40 5.96
C LYS A 372 25.11 -6.84 6.16
N GLU A 373 25.34 -5.61 5.68
CA GLU A 373 26.67 -5.00 5.64
C GLU A 373 26.99 -4.11 6.86
N LYS A 374 25.99 -3.85 7.72
CA LYS A 374 26.08 -3.01 8.93
C LYS A 374 26.60 -1.60 8.67
N ARG A 375 26.15 -0.99 7.57
CA ARG A 375 26.51 0.37 7.15
C ARG A 375 25.31 1.14 6.60
N TRP A 376 25.46 2.45 6.52
CA TRP A 376 24.55 3.29 5.75
C TRP A 376 24.62 2.93 4.26
N VAL A 377 23.45 2.91 3.61
CA VAL A 377 23.33 2.68 2.17
C VAL A 377 22.68 3.90 1.54
N GLU A 378 23.40 4.51 0.60
CA GLU A 378 22.95 5.67 -0.18
C GLU A 378 21.95 5.23 -1.25
N LEU A 379 21.05 6.14 -1.59
CA LEU A 379 20.04 6.01 -2.65
C LEU A 379 20.26 7.12 -3.69
N PRO A 380 19.96 6.90 -4.97
CA PRO A 380 19.48 5.62 -5.56
C PRO A 380 20.58 4.55 -5.61
N LEU A 381 20.13 3.28 -5.64
CA LEU A 381 21.06 2.16 -5.79
C LEU A 381 21.60 2.06 -7.23
N ASN A 382 22.91 1.89 -7.35
CA ASN A 382 23.56 1.62 -8.65
C ASN A 382 23.50 0.12 -8.97
N ILE A 383 22.34 -0.36 -9.49
CA ILE A 383 22.07 -1.77 -9.85
C ILE A 383 21.69 -1.87 -11.33
#